data_c1f819764839aaae185a6d4d45ede179
#
_entry.id   c1f819764839aaae185a6d4d45ede179
#
_cell.length_a   1.000
_cell.length_b   1.000
_cell.length_c   1.000
_cell.angle_alpha   90.00
_cell.angle_beta   90.00
_cell.angle_gamma   90.00
#
_symmetry.space_group_name_H-M   'P 1'
#
loop_
_entity.id
_entity.type
_entity.pdbx_description
1 polymer ?
#
loop_
_entity_poly.entity_id
_entity_poly.type
_entity_poly.pdbx_seq_one_letter_code
_entity_poly.pdbx_strand_id
1 'polypeptide(L)'
;LVLLSAFCLFLPWANAAAQGRPLPLTRPAVFYRRRAVRLLPAYYASLLFSLVLALHHAGWSRTLGIDLAAHLTLTQQLFPQSYLATRLNGVTWTLTVFALFYLVFPLLAPLCVRRPLPTLGALCAVQLGYTLWALPQYGGDAYSSLFNQFPAFCGVLAVGLAAALVFARLARGGWTQRLLLRAGCTVLGALALVWLNAQLRTQAYAAEFQRYQLVNRMPLALAAAAMLVCFGLGLTLPRPVRRVLSWLAALSYSFYLWHQMLAVFLKYDLHLPAWSGDTPPNQLGNTVWMQQAHALYWTAAIAVTLAAYYGVEKPIAKRLHGKKG
;
A
#
# COMPACT_ATOMS: atom_id res chain seq x y z
N LEU A 1 0.16 2.15 3.23
CA LEU A 1 -0.83 1.64 2.27
C LEU A 1 -1.79 0.66 2.93
N VAL A 2 -1.30 -0.43 3.59
CA VAL A 2 -2.12 -1.49 4.20
C VAL A 2 -3.12 -0.91 5.21
N LEU A 3 -2.66 -0.09 6.16
CA LEU A 3 -3.50 0.60 7.15
C LEU A 3 -4.59 1.45 6.49
N LEU A 4 -4.22 2.27 5.51
CA LEU A 4 -5.16 3.14 4.80
C LEU A 4 -6.22 2.33 4.04
N SER A 5 -5.82 1.21 3.44
CA SER A 5 -6.76 0.30 2.78
C SER A 5 -7.78 -0.29 3.77
N ALA A 6 -7.31 -0.75 4.94
CA ALA A 6 -8.19 -1.25 5.98
C ALA A 6 -9.15 -0.17 6.50
N PHE A 7 -8.64 1.03 6.77
CA PHE A 7 -9.45 2.17 7.19
C PHE A 7 -10.54 2.51 6.17
N CYS A 8 -10.15 2.74 4.90
CA CYS A 8 -11.09 3.16 3.86
C CYS A 8 -12.15 2.10 3.54
N LEU A 9 -11.76 0.82 3.52
CA LEU A 9 -12.70 -0.27 3.27
C LEU A 9 -13.72 -0.46 4.40
N PHE A 10 -13.27 -0.29 5.62
CA PHE A 10 -14.11 -0.50 6.79
C PHE A 10 -14.90 0.75 7.21
N LEU A 11 -14.50 1.94 6.77
CA LEU A 11 -15.18 3.20 7.15
C LEU A 11 -16.70 3.21 6.90
N PRO A 12 -17.24 2.68 5.78
CA PRO A 12 -18.70 2.56 5.60
C PRO A 12 -19.38 1.71 6.68
N TRP A 13 -18.73 0.63 7.12
CA TRP A 13 -19.22 -0.24 8.19
C TRP A 13 -19.17 0.45 9.55
N ALA A 14 -18.07 1.14 9.83
CA ALA A 14 -17.89 1.91 11.05
C ALA A 14 -18.91 3.06 11.16
N ASN A 15 -19.17 3.76 10.05
CA ASN A 15 -20.16 4.82 9.98
C ASN A 15 -21.58 4.28 10.18
N ALA A 16 -21.94 3.17 9.54
CA ALA A 16 -23.24 2.53 9.73
C ALA A 16 -23.45 2.13 11.20
N ALA A 17 -22.46 1.47 11.80
CA ALA A 17 -22.48 1.08 13.20
C ALA A 17 -22.60 2.28 14.15
N ALA A 18 -21.81 3.35 13.92
CA ALA A 18 -21.86 4.57 14.73
C ALA A 18 -23.23 5.28 14.63
N GLN A 19 -23.92 5.17 13.50
CA GLN A 19 -25.21 5.81 13.25
C GLN A 19 -26.43 4.91 13.57
N GLY A 20 -26.20 3.68 14.01
CA GLY A 20 -27.27 2.70 14.22
C GLY A 20 -28.01 2.31 12.94
N ARG A 21 -27.35 2.45 11.78
CA ARG A 21 -27.92 2.08 10.46
C ARG A 21 -27.63 0.61 10.14
N PRO A 22 -28.42 -0.03 9.27
CA PRO A 22 -28.11 -1.36 8.75
C PRO A 22 -26.69 -1.41 8.16
N LEU A 23 -25.98 -2.49 8.47
CA LEU A 23 -24.62 -2.69 7.98
C LEU A 23 -24.64 -2.88 6.44
N PRO A 24 -23.61 -2.41 5.73
CA PRO A 24 -23.54 -2.53 4.28
C PRO A 24 -23.27 -3.99 3.87
N LEU A 25 -24.33 -4.82 3.89
CA LEU A 25 -24.29 -6.22 3.48
C LEU A 25 -24.11 -6.29 1.96
N THR A 26 -22.86 -6.31 1.54
CA THR A 26 -22.51 -6.54 0.13
C THR A 26 -22.29 -8.03 -0.09
N ARG A 27 -22.95 -8.62 -1.09
CA ARG A 27 -22.66 -10.03 -1.49
C ARG A 27 -21.15 -10.15 -1.77
N PRO A 28 -20.46 -11.17 -1.23
CA PRO A 28 -19.01 -11.32 -1.41
C PRO A 28 -18.57 -11.23 -2.89
N ALA A 29 -19.31 -11.85 -3.80
CA ALA A 29 -19.03 -11.80 -5.23
C ALA A 29 -19.03 -10.34 -5.79
N VAL A 30 -19.96 -9.49 -5.33
CA VAL A 30 -20.02 -8.08 -5.74
C VAL A 30 -18.82 -7.31 -5.16
N PHE A 31 -18.44 -7.60 -3.93
CA PHE A 31 -17.25 -7.02 -3.30
C PHE A 31 -15.99 -7.37 -4.08
N TYR A 32 -15.75 -8.66 -4.33
CA TYR A 32 -14.56 -9.11 -5.06
C TYR A 32 -14.51 -8.56 -6.49
N ARG A 33 -15.64 -8.56 -7.21
CA ARG A 33 -15.71 -7.96 -8.55
C ARG A 33 -15.30 -6.49 -8.53
N ARG A 34 -15.80 -5.70 -7.57
CA ARG A 34 -15.43 -4.28 -7.45
C ARG A 34 -13.95 -4.08 -7.18
N ARG A 35 -13.33 -4.95 -6.39
CA ARG A 35 -11.88 -4.91 -6.13
C ARG A 35 -11.08 -5.32 -7.36
N ALA A 36 -11.45 -6.41 -8.01
CA ALA A 36 -10.83 -6.88 -9.24
C ALA A 36 -10.84 -5.82 -10.35
N VAL A 37 -12.00 -5.22 -10.63
CA VAL A 37 -12.14 -4.15 -11.65
C VAL A 37 -11.26 -2.94 -11.34
N ARG A 38 -11.04 -2.64 -10.07
CA ARG A 38 -10.21 -1.49 -9.65
C ARG A 38 -8.70 -1.78 -9.76
N LEU A 39 -8.28 -3.02 -9.48
CA LEU A 39 -6.85 -3.32 -9.31
C LEU A 39 -6.25 -4.04 -10.51
N LEU A 40 -6.94 -5.07 -11.04
CA LEU A 40 -6.34 -5.98 -12.02
C LEU A 40 -5.98 -5.32 -13.37
N PRO A 41 -6.74 -4.37 -13.93
CA PRO A 41 -6.38 -3.80 -15.23
C PRO A 41 -5.01 -3.11 -15.23
N ALA A 42 -4.75 -2.23 -14.27
CA ALA A 42 -3.46 -1.56 -14.14
C ALA A 42 -2.35 -2.54 -13.78
N TYR A 43 -2.65 -3.48 -12.89
CA TYR A 43 -1.71 -4.51 -12.47
C TYR A 43 -1.24 -5.35 -13.67
N TYR A 44 -2.16 -5.91 -14.45
CA TYR A 44 -1.79 -6.75 -15.59
C TYR A 44 -1.13 -5.95 -16.72
N ALA A 45 -1.46 -4.66 -16.88
CA ALA A 45 -0.73 -3.80 -17.80
C ALA A 45 0.74 -3.62 -17.38
N SER A 46 1.00 -3.38 -16.09
CA SER A 46 2.36 -3.28 -15.56
C SER A 46 3.10 -4.62 -15.61
N LEU A 47 2.40 -5.73 -15.36
CA LEU A 47 2.94 -7.07 -15.44
C LEU A 47 3.34 -7.44 -16.88
N LEU A 48 2.50 -7.09 -17.85
CA LEU A 48 2.81 -7.32 -19.26
C LEU A 48 4.07 -6.55 -19.70
N PHE A 49 4.20 -5.30 -19.28
CA PHE A 49 5.39 -4.51 -19.58
C PHE A 49 6.65 -5.15 -18.96
N SER A 50 6.61 -5.54 -17.69
CA SER A 50 7.75 -6.20 -17.03
C SER A 50 8.07 -7.56 -17.64
N LEU A 51 7.06 -8.30 -18.12
CA LEU A 51 7.26 -9.56 -18.85
C LEU A 51 7.99 -9.34 -20.17
N VAL A 52 7.60 -8.32 -20.94
CA VAL A 52 8.28 -7.98 -22.20
C VAL A 52 9.75 -7.65 -21.94
N LEU A 53 10.05 -6.87 -20.90
CA LEU A 53 11.44 -6.57 -20.52
C LEU A 53 12.20 -7.83 -20.10
N ALA A 54 11.60 -8.67 -19.25
CA ALA A 54 12.25 -9.92 -18.81
C ALA A 54 12.55 -10.87 -19.98
N LEU A 55 11.64 -10.95 -20.96
CA LEU A 55 11.84 -11.74 -22.18
C LEU A 55 12.93 -11.15 -23.07
N HIS A 56 13.01 -9.83 -23.18
CA HIS A 56 14.05 -9.14 -23.96
C HIS A 56 15.44 -9.39 -23.38
N HIS A 57 15.60 -9.34 -22.06
CA HIS A 57 16.90 -9.49 -21.39
C HIS A 57 17.42 -10.92 -21.32
N ALA A 58 16.55 -11.87 -21.05
CA ALA A 58 16.97 -13.23 -20.69
C ALA A 58 16.22 -14.34 -21.42
N GLY A 59 15.29 -13.99 -22.28
CA GLY A 59 14.42 -14.96 -22.94
C GLY A 59 13.49 -15.71 -21.98
N TRP A 60 12.82 -16.73 -22.51
CA TRP A 60 11.94 -17.57 -21.71
C TRP A 60 12.72 -18.59 -20.90
N SER A 61 12.33 -18.78 -19.63
CA SER A 61 12.85 -19.82 -18.76
C SER A 61 11.74 -20.43 -17.91
N ARG A 62 11.96 -21.65 -17.40
CA ARG A 62 11.01 -22.30 -16.48
C ARG A 62 10.79 -21.45 -15.22
N THR A 63 11.84 -20.82 -14.71
CA THR A 63 11.76 -19.94 -13.53
C THR A 63 10.91 -18.71 -13.80
N LEU A 64 11.03 -18.09 -14.98
CA LEU A 64 10.17 -16.98 -15.41
C LEU A 64 8.71 -17.44 -15.55
N GLY A 65 8.46 -18.65 -16.03
CA GLY A 65 7.11 -19.22 -16.13
C GLY A 65 6.46 -19.41 -14.75
N ILE A 66 7.19 -19.91 -13.75
CA ILE A 66 6.72 -20.06 -12.38
C ILE A 66 6.47 -18.67 -11.74
N ASP A 67 7.39 -17.74 -11.95
CA ASP A 67 7.27 -16.37 -11.46
C ASP A 67 6.03 -15.67 -12.05
N LEU A 68 5.81 -15.80 -13.35
CA LEU A 68 4.63 -15.28 -14.03
C LEU A 68 3.34 -15.91 -13.50
N ALA A 69 3.31 -17.23 -13.31
CA ALA A 69 2.13 -17.91 -12.75
C ALA A 69 1.80 -17.40 -11.33
N ALA A 70 2.81 -17.19 -10.49
CA ALA A 70 2.64 -16.63 -9.16
C ALA A 70 2.11 -15.19 -9.22
N HIS A 71 2.59 -14.35 -10.14
CA HIS A 71 2.08 -12.99 -10.36
C HIS A 71 0.65 -13.00 -10.90
N LEU A 72 0.31 -13.87 -11.85
CA LEU A 72 -1.06 -13.96 -12.38
C LEU A 72 -2.08 -14.34 -11.31
N THR A 73 -1.68 -15.13 -10.32
CA THR A 73 -2.53 -15.56 -9.20
C THR A 73 -2.44 -14.67 -7.96
N LEU A 74 -1.65 -13.60 -7.99
CA LEU A 74 -1.38 -12.71 -6.85
C LEU A 74 -0.77 -13.43 -5.64
N THR A 75 0.02 -14.48 -5.87
CA THR A 75 0.67 -15.29 -4.84
C THR A 75 2.19 -15.14 -4.81
N GLN A 76 2.74 -14.21 -5.60
CA GLN A 76 4.18 -14.03 -5.79
C GLN A 76 4.97 -13.86 -4.49
N GLN A 77 4.38 -13.30 -3.46
CA GLN A 77 5.05 -13.11 -2.17
C GLN A 77 5.16 -14.40 -1.34
N LEU A 78 4.33 -15.41 -1.62
CA LEU A 78 4.34 -16.67 -0.87
C LEU A 78 5.53 -17.58 -1.25
N PHE A 79 6.17 -17.29 -2.38
CA PHE A 79 7.28 -18.09 -2.92
C PHE A 79 8.56 -17.24 -2.99
N PRO A 80 9.67 -17.67 -2.33
CA PRO A 80 10.92 -16.91 -2.34
C PRO A 80 11.42 -16.60 -3.75
N GLN A 81 11.27 -17.52 -4.70
CA GLN A 81 11.68 -17.35 -6.10
C GLN A 81 10.94 -16.21 -6.80
N SER A 82 9.65 -16.04 -6.51
CA SER A 82 8.83 -14.99 -7.12
C SER A 82 8.78 -13.70 -6.30
N TYR A 83 9.29 -13.72 -5.07
CA TYR A 83 9.34 -12.54 -4.22
C TYR A 83 10.72 -11.88 -4.21
N LEU A 84 11.79 -12.67 -3.97
CA LEU A 84 13.15 -12.13 -3.81
C LEU A 84 13.92 -12.08 -5.13
N ALA A 85 13.71 -13.06 -6.01
CA ALA A 85 14.42 -13.21 -7.27
C ALA A 85 13.55 -12.93 -8.50
N THR A 86 12.42 -12.22 -8.31
CA THR A 86 11.53 -11.89 -9.43
C THR A 86 12.25 -11.05 -10.49
N ARG A 87 12.02 -11.40 -11.75
CA ARG A 87 12.39 -10.59 -12.92
C ARG A 87 11.24 -9.71 -13.41
N LEU A 88 10.11 -9.80 -12.76
CA LEU A 88 8.91 -9.02 -13.04
C LEU A 88 8.85 -7.79 -12.13
N ASN A 89 7.67 -7.23 -11.92
CA ASN A 89 7.50 -6.02 -11.14
C ASN A 89 7.61 -6.30 -9.62
N GLY A 90 8.78 -6.07 -9.03
CA GLY A 90 9.07 -6.37 -7.63
C GLY A 90 8.22 -5.63 -6.60
N VAL A 91 7.65 -4.43 -6.91
CA VAL A 91 6.80 -3.70 -5.94
C VAL A 91 5.47 -4.40 -5.68
N THR A 92 5.06 -5.30 -6.55
CA THR A 92 3.74 -5.95 -6.51
C THR A 92 3.56 -6.98 -5.40
N TRP A 93 4.61 -7.23 -4.60
CA TRP A 93 4.49 -8.09 -3.41
C TRP A 93 3.35 -7.67 -2.47
N THR A 94 3.08 -6.37 -2.33
CA THR A 94 2.00 -5.87 -1.48
C THR A 94 0.62 -6.29 -1.97
N LEU A 95 0.47 -6.59 -3.27
CA LEU A 95 -0.81 -7.04 -3.83
C LEU A 95 -1.22 -8.42 -3.30
N THR A 96 -0.26 -9.31 -3.00
CA THR A 96 -0.54 -10.55 -2.28
C THR A 96 -1.14 -10.26 -0.90
N VAL A 97 -0.56 -9.32 -0.16
CA VAL A 97 -1.09 -8.90 1.16
C VAL A 97 -2.51 -8.35 1.03
N PHE A 98 -2.76 -7.51 0.01
CA PHE A 98 -4.11 -6.97 -0.24
C PHE A 98 -5.09 -8.04 -0.70
N ALA A 99 -4.68 -8.97 -1.55
CA ALA A 99 -5.53 -10.08 -2.01
C ALA A 99 -5.98 -10.94 -0.82
N LEU A 100 -5.06 -11.32 0.06
CA LEU A 100 -5.37 -12.06 1.29
C LEU A 100 -6.27 -11.26 2.25
N PHE A 101 -6.01 -9.97 2.41
CA PHE A 101 -6.88 -9.11 3.20
C PHE A 101 -8.30 -9.03 2.60
N TYR A 102 -8.42 -8.83 1.30
CA TYR A 102 -9.73 -8.78 0.66
C TYR A 102 -10.46 -10.12 0.75
N LEU A 103 -9.74 -11.24 0.70
CA LEU A 103 -10.34 -12.56 0.86
C LEU A 103 -11.05 -12.71 2.21
N VAL A 104 -10.42 -12.26 3.29
CA VAL A 104 -10.98 -12.37 4.65
C VAL A 104 -11.92 -11.20 5.03
N PHE A 105 -11.87 -10.09 4.32
CA PHE A 105 -12.59 -8.86 4.68
C PHE A 105 -14.12 -9.02 4.82
N PRO A 106 -14.85 -9.75 3.94
CA PRO A 106 -16.30 -9.93 4.07
C PRO A 106 -16.72 -10.63 5.38
N LEU A 107 -15.87 -11.48 5.95
CA LEU A 107 -16.05 -12.11 7.26
C LEU A 107 -15.57 -11.19 8.39
N LEU A 108 -14.45 -10.53 8.18
CA LEU A 108 -13.79 -9.69 9.18
C LEU A 108 -14.60 -8.43 9.51
N ALA A 109 -15.21 -7.79 8.52
CA ALA A 109 -15.91 -6.52 8.73
C ALA A 109 -17.14 -6.66 9.65
N PRO A 110 -18.10 -7.57 9.44
CA PRO A 110 -19.21 -7.75 10.37
C PRO A 110 -18.76 -8.22 11.76
N LEU A 111 -17.72 -9.06 11.83
CA LEU A 111 -17.16 -9.54 13.09
C LEU A 111 -16.56 -8.38 13.90
N CYS A 112 -15.80 -7.50 13.22
CA CYS A 112 -15.19 -6.31 13.85
C CYS A 112 -16.25 -5.31 14.36
N VAL A 113 -17.41 -5.19 13.68
CA VAL A 113 -18.52 -4.37 14.19
C VAL A 113 -19.18 -5.02 15.41
N ARG A 114 -19.45 -6.32 15.37
CA ARG A 114 -20.17 -7.04 16.44
C ARG A 114 -19.32 -7.28 17.68
N ARG A 115 -18.05 -7.62 17.49
CA ARG A 115 -17.08 -7.97 18.55
C ARG A 115 -15.73 -7.27 18.30
N PRO A 116 -15.66 -5.93 18.43
CA PRO A 116 -14.46 -5.18 18.03
C PRO A 116 -13.21 -5.60 18.80
N LEU A 117 -13.27 -5.63 20.15
CA LEU A 117 -12.09 -5.92 20.97
C LEU A 117 -11.48 -7.30 20.71
N PRO A 118 -12.23 -8.42 20.73
CA PRO A 118 -11.65 -9.72 20.45
C PRO A 118 -11.16 -9.86 19.02
N THR A 119 -11.83 -9.24 18.02
CA THR A 119 -11.41 -9.29 16.63
C THR A 119 -10.09 -8.53 16.41
N LEU A 120 -9.99 -7.32 16.94
CA LEU A 120 -8.78 -6.51 16.84
C LEU A 120 -7.63 -7.14 17.65
N GLY A 121 -7.93 -7.65 18.85
CA GLY A 121 -6.97 -8.37 19.68
C GLY A 121 -6.40 -9.61 19.01
N ALA A 122 -7.25 -10.42 18.35
CA ALA A 122 -6.81 -11.60 17.61
C ALA A 122 -5.87 -11.24 16.46
N LEU A 123 -6.19 -10.19 15.69
CA LEU A 123 -5.31 -9.72 14.60
C LEU A 123 -3.96 -9.21 15.14
N CYS A 124 -3.96 -8.48 16.27
CA CYS A 124 -2.73 -8.05 16.92
C CYS A 124 -1.93 -9.23 17.45
N ALA A 125 -2.59 -10.22 18.04
CA ALA A 125 -1.94 -11.45 18.53
C ALA A 125 -1.29 -12.26 17.39
N VAL A 126 -1.95 -12.36 16.23
CA VAL A 126 -1.38 -13.00 15.03
C VAL A 126 -0.10 -12.28 14.59
N GLN A 127 -0.12 -10.94 14.50
CA GLN A 127 1.08 -10.20 14.14
C GLN A 127 2.18 -10.34 15.18
N LEU A 128 1.87 -10.23 16.46
CA LEU A 128 2.84 -10.35 17.53
C LEU A 128 3.48 -11.75 17.54
N GLY A 129 2.66 -12.81 17.49
CA GLY A 129 3.14 -14.18 17.44
C GLY A 129 4.03 -14.43 16.21
N TYR A 130 3.63 -13.91 15.06
CA TYR A 130 4.45 -13.98 13.85
C TYR A 130 5.76 -13.23 13.99
N THR A 131 5.74 -12.03 14.56
CA THR A 131 6.95 -11.21 14.80
C THR A 131 7.92 -11.94 15.73
N LEU A 132 7.43 -12.47 16.84
CA LEU A 132 8.23 -13.22 17.81
C LEU A 132 8.82 -14.49 17.18
N TRP A 133 8.10 -15.16 16.30
CA TRP A 133 8.59 -16.33 15.57
C TRP A 133 9.62 -15.97 14.50
N ALA A 134 9.44 -14.85 13.77
CA ALA A 134 10.32 -14.47 12.68
C ALA A 134 11.62 -13.80 13.14
N LEU A 135 11.60 -13.05 14.26
CA LEU A 135 12.79 -12.32 14.75
C LEU A 135 14.02 -13.18 14.98
N PRO A 136 13.94 -14.39 15.59
CA PRO A 136 15.13 -15.24 15.81
C PRO A 136 15.75 -15.76 14.50
N GLN A 137 15.02 -15.69 13.38
CA GLN A 137 15.51 -16.14 12.07
C GLN A 137 16.29 -15.05 11.32
N TYR A 138 16.46 -13.88 11.94
CA TYR A 138 17.23 -12.78 11.37
C TYR A 138 18.69 -13.20 11.13
N GLY A 139 19.21 -12.89 9.93
CA GLY A 139 20.53 -13.30 9.48
C GLY A 139 20.57 -14.64 8.75
N GLY A 140 19.49 -15.41 8.75
CA GLY A 140 19.35 -16.61 7.91
C GLY A 140 18.88 -16.29 6.49
N ASP A 141 19.18 -17.18 5.53
CA ASP A 141 18.88 -16.99 4.10
C ASP A 141 17.40 -16.76 3.80
N ALA A 142 16.51 -17.36 4.59
CA ALA A 142 15.06 -17.26 4.41
C ALA A 142 14.44 -15.99 4.99
N TYR A 143 15.14 -15.22 5.84
CA TYR A 143 14.54 -14.11 6.60
C TYR A 143 13.91 -13.03 5.70
N SER A 144 14.60 -12.69 4.61
CA SER A 144 14.08 -11.69 3.65
C SER A 144 12.74 -12.06 3.04
N SER A 145 12.41 -13.36 2.94
CA SER A 145 11.11 -13.82 2.46
C SER A 145 10.02 -13.75 3.53
N LEU A 146 10.39 -13.75 4.82
CA LEU A 146 9.44 -13.84 5.93
C LEU A 146 8.90 -12.48 6.37
N PHE A 147 9.72 -11.45 6.41
CA PHE A 147 9.37 -10.21 7.12
C PHE A 147 8.17 -9.44 6.53
N ASN A 148 7.81 -9.65 5.27
CA ASN A 148 6.66 -9.02 4.60
C ASN A 148 5.44 -9.93 4.38
N GLN A 149 5.38 -11.11 4.97
CA GLN A 149 4.24 -12.00 4.84
C GLN A 149 2.96 -11.42 5.47
N PHE A 150 1.80 -11.87 5.00
CA PHE A 150 0.50 -11.36 5.43
C PHE A 150 0.30 -11.34 6.97
N PRO A 151 0.70 -12.36 7.76
CA PRO A 151 0.55 -12.32 9.22
C PRO A 151 1.29 -11.14 9.86
N ALA A 152 2.42 -10.73 9.28
CA ALA A 152 3.18 -9.57 9.75
C ALA A 152 2.45 -8.22 9.59
N PHE A 153 1.30 -8.19 8.92
CA PHE A 153 0.46 -7.00 8.72
C PHE A 153 -0.89 -7.06 9.43
N CYS A 154 -1.23 -8.18 10.08
CA CYS A 154 -2.53 -8.34 10.71
C CYS A 154 -2.83 -7.28 11.78
N GLY A 155 -1.86 -6.92 12.63
CA GLY A 155 -2.01 -5.83 13.60
C GLY A 155 -2.11 -4.45 12.93
N VAL A 156 -1.40 -4.22 11.82
CA VAL A 156 -1.54 -2.99 11.02
C VAL A 156 -2.96 -2.87 10.46
N LEU A 157 -3.55 -3.99 10.01
CA LEU A 157 -4.96 -4.05 9.58
C LEU A 157 -5.88 -3.73 10.78
N ALA A 158 -5.63 -4.34 11.95
CA ALA A 158 -6.38 -4.08 13.17
C ALA A 158 -6.37 -2.59 13.53
N VAL A 159 -5.21 -1.95 13.48
CA VAL A 159 -5.07 -0.50 13.74
C VAL A 159 -5.87 0.32 12.73
N GLY A 160 -5.86 -0.05 11.43
CA GLY A 160 -6.68 0.62 10.41
C GLY A 160 -8.18 0.48 10.66
N LEU A 161 -8.65 -0.71 11.04
CA LEU A 161 -10.05 -0.96 11.39
C LEU A 161 -10.46 -0.19 12.67
N ALA A 162 -9.61 -0.20 13.70
CA ALA A 162 -9.81 0.56 14.94
C ALA A 162 -9.89 2.07 14.68
N ALA A 163 -8.99 2.59 13.86
CA ALA A 163 -8.98 3.99 13.45
C ALA A 163 -10.29 4.40 12.76
N ALA A 164 -10.87 3.55 11.92
CA ALA A 164 -12.16 3.81 11.29
C ALA A 164 -13.31 3.84 12.30
N LEU A 165 -13.32 2.94 13.30
CA LEU A 165 -14.31 2.96 14.39
C LEU A 165 -14.20 4.24 15.24
N VAL A 166 -12.98 4.61 15.63
CA VAL A 166 -12.72 5.83 16.41
C VAL A 166 -13.15 7.06 15.63
N PHE A 167 -12.72 7.17 14.37
CA PHE A 167 -13.10 8.27 13.49
C PHE A 167 -14.62 8.42 13.37
N ALA A 168 -15.34 7.33 13.08
CA ALA A 168 -16.78 7.34 12.89
C ALA A 168 -17.53 7.78 14.16
N ARG A 169 -17.08 7.32 15.34
CA ARG A 169 -17.67 7.71 16.65
C ARG A 169 -17.43 9.19 16.97
N LEU A 170 -16.20 9.66 16.81
CA LEU A 170 -15.83 11.05 17.09
C LEU A 170 -16.52 12.02 16.11
N ALA A 171 -16.55 11.69 14.82
CA ALA A 171 -17.26 12.49 13.83
C ALA A 171 -18.75 12.63 14.14
N ARG A 172 -19.40 11.56 14.62
CA ARG A 172 -20.81 11.60 15.09
C ARG A 172 -20.99 12.47 16.33
N GLY A 173 -20.02 12.44 17.26
CA GLY A 173 -20.07 13.20 18.51
C GLY A 173 -19.92 14.72 18.36
N GLY A 174 -19.95 15.26 17.16
CA GLY A 174 -19.88 16.70 16.90
C GLY A 174 -18.49 17.31 17.11
N TRP A 175 -17.43 16.50 17.19
CA TRP A 175 -16.05 16.96 17.33
C TRP A 175 -15.63 17.91 16.19
N THR A 176 -16.10 17.63 14.98
CA THR A 176 -15.83 18.44 13.79
C THR A 176 -16.47 19.84 13.82
N GLN A 177 -17.41 20.08 14.73
CA GLN A 177 -18.08 21.38 14.88
C GLN A 177 -17.38 22.30 15.89
N ARG A 178 -16.49 21.75 16.74
CA ARG A 178 -15.81 22.50 17.81
C ARG A 178 -14.44 22.96 17.33
N LEU A 179 -14.26 24.30 17.18
CA LEU A 179 -13.03 24.88 16.62
C LEU A 179 -11.77 24.45 17.39
N LEU A 180 -11.78 24.52 18.72
CA LEU A 180 -10.64 24.13 19.56
C LEU A 180 -10.25 22.66 19.39
N LEU A 181 -11.26 21.75 19.32
CA LEU A 181 -10.98 20.32 19.11
C LEU A 181 -10.41 20.06 17.72
N ARG A 182 -10.91 20.76 16.69
CA ARG A 182 -10.35 20.69 15.33
C ARG A 182 -8.92 21.18 15.29
N ALA A 183 -8.62 22.34 15.89
CA ALA A 183 -7.26 22.85 15.96
C ALA A 183 -6.33 21.87 16.69
N GLY A 184 -6.75 21.35 17.83
CA GLY A 184 -6.00 20.33 18.58
C GLY A 184 -5.75 19.06 17.75
N CYS A 185 -6.76 18.55 17.06
CA CYS A 185 -6.58 17.41 16.14
C CYS A 185 -5.60 17.73 15.01
N THR A 186 -5.68 18.93 14.42
CA THR A 186 -4.74 19.33 13.35
C THR A 186 -3.30 19.35 13.86
N VAL A 187 -3.06 19.94 15.04
CA VAL A 187 -1.74 19.97 15.69
C VAL A 187 -1.24 18.55 16.00
N LEU A 188 -2.07 17.70 16.60
CA LEU A 188 -1.70 16.31 16.90
C LEU A 188 -1.39 15.52 15.61
N GLY A 189 -2.16 15.73 14.56
CA GLY A 189 -1.91 15.12 13.26
C GLY A 189 -0.57 15.58 12.65
N ALA A 190 -0.23 16.86 12.79
CA ALA A 190 1.06 17.41 12.35
C ALA A 190 2.23 16.85 13.18
N LEU A 191 2.10 16.76 14.50
CA LEU A 191 3.10 16.14 15.37
C LEU A 191 3.32 14.66 15.01
N ALA A 192 2.25 13.92 14.77
CA ALA A 192 2.34 12.52 14.32
C ALA A 192 3.04 12.40 12.96
N LEU A 193 2.78 13.31 12.03
CA LEU A 193 3.46 13.36 10.73
C LEU A 193 4.97 13.64 10.87
N VAL A 194 5.34 14.63 11.71
CA VAL A 194 6.75 14.96 11.99
C VAL A 194 7.46 13.75 12.61
N TRP A 195 6.83 13.11 13.60
CA TRP A 195 7.39 11.92 14.25
C TRP A 195 7.55 10.77 13.26
N LEU A 196 6.54 10.50 12.42
CA LEU A 196 6.62 9.47 11.38
C LEU A 196 7.76 9.74 10.40
N ASN A 197 7.93 10.99 9.97
CA ASN A 197 9.04 11.36 9.08
C ASN A 197 10.40 11.11 9.75
N ALA A 198 10.56 11.47 11.01
CA ALA A 198 11.77 11.18 11.78
C ALA A 198 12.05 9.68 11.85
N GLN A 199 11.03 8.84 12.17
CA GLN A 199 11.18 7.40 12.22
C GLN A 199 11.51 6.77 10.87
N LEU A 200 10.91 7.26 9.77
CA LEU A 200 11.23 6.79 8.42
C LEU A 200 12.66 7.13 8.01
N ARG A 201 13.18 8.29 8.42
CA ARG A 201 14.59 8.64 8.22
C ARG A 201 15.50 7.72 9.01
N THR A 202 15.22 7.49 10.29
CA THR A 202 15.98 6.55 11.14
C THR A 202 15.99 5.14 10.52
N GLN A 203 14.86 4.68 10.02
CA GLN A 203 14.72 3.39 9.35
C GLN A 203 15.58 3.30 8.08
N ALA A 204 15.64 4.35 7.27
CA ALA A 204 16.40 4.38 6.02
C ALA A 204 17.91 4.20 6.24
N TYR A 205 18.42 4.58 7.42
CA TYR A 205 19.82 4.46 7.79
C TYR A 205 20.10 3.33 8.79
N ALA A 206 19.10 2.53 9.14
CA ALA A 206 19.28 1.43 10.09
C ALA A 206 20.12 0.31 9.46
N ALA A 207 21.18 -0.13 10.15
CA ALA A 207 22.02 -1.24 9.70
C ALA A 207 21.22 -2.54 9.52
N GLU A 208 20.21 -2.76 10.39
CA GLU A 208 19.29 -3.90 10.35
C GLU A 208 17.91 -3.48 9.87
N PHE A 209 17.83 -2.93 8.66
CA PHE A 209 16.62 -2.34 8.09
C PHE A 209 15.37 -3.23 8.17
N GLN A 210 15.49 -4.51 7.83
CA GLN A 210 14.36 -5.45 7.84
C GLN A 210 13.86 -5.73 9.27
N ARG A 211 14.80 -5.92 10.20
CA ARG A 211 14.49 -6.12 11.62
C ARG A 211 13.82 -4.89 12.22
N TYR A 212 14.36 -3.71 11.93
CA TYR A 212 13.77 -2.45 12.34
C TYR A 212 12.33 -2.30 11.84
N GLN A 213 12.08 -2.63 10.57
CA GLN A 213 10.74 -2.58 9.98
C GLN A 213 9.77 -3.54 10.67
N LEU A 214 10.20 -4.76 10.97
CA LEU A 214 9.33 -5.77 11.59
C LEU A 214 8.93 -5.36 13.01
N VAL A 215 9.88 -4.89 13.82
CA VAL A 215 9.66 -4.48 15.22
C VAL A 215 8.84 -3.18 15.30
N ASN A 216 9.17 -2.18 14.48
CA ASN A 216 8.55 -0.86 14.55
C ASN A 216 7.24 -0.74 13.74
N ARG A 217 6.78 -1.81 13.12
CA ARG A 217 5.56 -1.79 12.29
C ARG A 217 4.32 -1.35 13.06
N MET A 218 4.14 -1.81 14.29
CA MET A 218 3.00 -1.43 15.13
C MET A 218 3.07 0.02 15.62
N PRO A 219 4.16 0.53 16.22
CA PRO A 219 4.29 1.94 16.56
C PRO A 219 4.06 2.88 15.38
N LEU A 220 4.63 2.56 14.22
CA LEU A 220 4.42 3.34 12.99
C LEU A 220 2.96 3.31 12.52
N ALA A 221 2.30 2.15 12.63
CA ALA A 221 0.89 2.03 12.29
C ALA A 221 0.00 2.86 13.23
N LEU A 222 0.26 2.85 14.53
CA LEU A 222 -0.47 3.65 15.51
C LEU A 222 -0.33 5.15 15.26
N ALA A 223 0.88 5.63 14.99
CA ALA A 223 1.13 7.02 14.66
C ALA A 223 0.47 7.43 13.33
N ALA A 224 0.53 6.56 12.32
CA ALA A 224 -0.16 6.79 11.05
C ALA A 224 -1.68 6.81 11.19
N ALA A 225 -2.24 5.96 12.07
CA ALA A 225 -3.66 5.97 12.39
C ALA A 225 -4.07 7.26 13.14
N ALA A 226 -3.27 7.68 14.11
CA ALA A 226 -3.49 8.94 14.82
C ALA A 226 -3.47 10.14 13.85
N MET A 227 -2.46 10.21 12.97
CA MET A 227 -2.38 11.23 11.91
C MET A 227 -3.63 11.20 11.02
N LEU A 228 -4.04 10.02 10.56
CA LEU A 228 -5.19 9.87 9.67
C LEU A 228 -6.50 10.32 10.32
N VAL A 229 -6.76 9.88 11.56
CA VAL A 229 -7.95 10.26 12.32
C VAL A 229 -7.94 11.76 12.64
N CYS A 230 -6.82 12.27 13.14
CA CYS A 230 -6.67 13.67 13.53
C CYS A 230 -6.83 14.62 12.33
N PHE A 231 -6.19 14.35 11.21
CA PHE A 231 -6.39 15.16 10.00
C PHE A 231 -7.81 15.03 9.43
N GLY A 232 -8.39 13.82 9.49
CA GLY A 232 -9.76 13.61 9.05
C GLY A 232 -10.80 14.39 9.87
N LEU A 233 -10.57 14.59 11.17
CA LEU A 233 -11.43 15.37 12.07
C LEU A 233 -11.10 16.86 12.07
N GLY A 234 -9.81 17.23 11.94
CA GLY A 234 -9.32 18.59 12.12
C GLY A 234 -9.35 19.42 10.84
N LEU A 235 -8.92 18.86 9.72
CA LEU A 235 -8.73 19.61 8.49
C LEU A 235 -10.04 19.83 7.73
N THR A 236 -10.31 21.08 7.39
CA THR A 236 -11.32 21.45 6.40
C THR A 236 -10.62 22.06 5.20
N LEU A 237 -10.56 21.29 4.14
CA LEU A 237 -9.88 21.70 2.92
C LEU A 237 -10.83 22.45 1.98
N PRO A 238 -10.39 23.57 1.37
CA PRO A 238 -11.12 24.25 0.31
C PRO A 238 -11.45 23.30 -0.84
N ARG A 239 -12.57 23.56 -1.52
CA ARG A 239 -13.03 22.71 -2.65
C ARG A 239 -11.95 22.44 -3.71
N PRO A 240 -11.16 23.44 -4.21
CA PRO A 240 -10.12 23.18 -5.21
C PRO A 240 -9.04 22.23 -4.70
N VAL A 241 -8.54 22.43 -3.46
CA VAL A 241 -7.53 21.57 -2.84
C VAL A 241 -8.05 20.13 -2.71
N ARG A 242 -9.29 19.95 -2.24
CA ARG A 242 -9.90 18.64 -2.13
C ARG A 242 -10.05 17.95 -3.50
N ARG A 243 -10.34 18.70 -4.58
CA ARG A 243 -10.42 18.16 -5.94
C ARG A 243 -9.06 17.66 -6.42
N VAL A 244 -8.00 18.45 -6.21
CA VAL A 244 -6.62 18.05 -6.56
C VAL A 244 -6.20 16.81 -5.78
N LEU A 245 -6.40 16.78 -4.47
CA LEU A 245 -6.05 15.62 -3.65
C LEU A 245 -6.84 14.36 -4.05
N SER A 246 -8.11 14.50 -4.39
CA SER A 246 -8.93 13.37 -4.87
C SER A 246 -8.43 12.85 -6.22
N TRP A 247 -7.97 13.72 -7.09
CA TRP A 247 -7.36 13.37 -8.36
C TRP A 247 -6.01 12.63 -8.15
N LEU A 248 -5.13 13.15 -7.31
CA LEU A 248 -3.87 12.50 -6.94
C LEU A 248 -4.12 11.12 -6.29
N ALA A 249 -5.11 11.02 -5.42
CA ALA A 249 -5.50 9.75 -4.81
C ALA A 249 -6.01 8.73 -5.84
N ALA A 250 -6.68 9.16 -6.91
CA ALA A 250 -7.10 8.28 -7.99
C ALA A 250 -5.91 7.74 -8.80
N LEU A 251 -4.84 8.53 -8.95
CA LEU A 251 -3.62 8.16 -9.68
C LEU A 251 -2.65 7.31 -8.83
N SER A 252 -2.77 7.34 -7.51
CA SER A 252 -1.76 6.80 -6.59
C SER A 252 -1.48 5.31 -6.78
N TYR A 253 -2.48 4.52 -7.16
CA TYR A 253 -2.31 3.10 -7.41
C TYR A 253 -1.51 2.83 -8.69
N SER A 254 -1.84 3.50 -9.77
CA SER A 254 -1.08 3.42 -11.02
C SER A 254 0.36 3.87 -10.81
N PHE A 255 0.55 5.01 -10.13
CA PHE A 255 1.88 5.51 -9.79
C PHE A 255 2.69 4.46 -8.98
N TYR A 256 2.07 3.82 -8.00
CA TYR A 256 2.69 2.76 -7.21
C TYR A 256 3.19 1.59 -8.09
N LEU A 257 2.45 1.19 -9.10
CA LEU A 257 2.84 0.09 -9.99
C LEU A 257 4.02 0.46 -10.91
N TRP A 258 4.08 1.70 -11.37
CA TRP A 258 5.03 2.10 -12.42
C TRP A 258 6.33 2.71 -11.89
N HIS A 259 6.32 3.40 -10.74
CA HIS A 259 7.43 4.25 -10.31
C HIS A 259 8.78 3.52 -10.19
N GLN A 260 8.82 2.38 -9.51
CA GLN A 260 10.08 1.64 -9.29
C GLN A 260 10.53 0.92 -10.56
N MET A 261 9.61 0.28 -11.24
CA MET A 261 9.91 -0.44 -12.48
C MET A 261 10.50 0.50 -13.53
N LEU A 262 9.92 1.68 -13.72
CA LEU A 262 10.46 2.70 -14.62
C LEU A 262 11.81 3.23 -14.17
N ALA A 263 12.01 3.45 -12.87
CA ALA A 263 13.30 3.90 -12.35
C ALA A 263 14.40 2.86 -12.61
N VAL A 264 14.09 1.56 -12.44
CA VAL A 264 15.01 0.46 -12.76
C VAL A 264 15.29 0.42 -14.27
N PHE A 265 14.27 0.46 -15.10
CA PHE A 265 14.39 0.45 -16.56
C PHE A 265 15.22 1.63 -17.07
N LEU A 266 14.89 2.87 -16.66
CA LEU A 266 15.64 4.05 -17.07
C LEU A 266 17.10 3.98 -16.65
N LYS A 267 17.37 3.49 -15.44
CA LYS A 267 18.72 3.44 -14.87
C LYS A 267 19.58 2.35 -15.50
N TYR A 268 19.09 1.13 -15.56
CA TYR A 268 19.91 -0.04 -15.90
C TYR A 268 19.81 -0.46 -17.38
N ASP A 269 18.68 -0.19 -18.04
CA ASP A 269 18.48 -0.55 -19.43
C ASP A 269 18.84 0.61 -20.37
N LEU A 270 18.42 1.82 -20.01
CA LEU A 270 18.67 3.00 -20.83
C LEU A 270 19.87 3.84 -20.36
N HIS A 271 20.48 3.51 -19.22
CA HIS A 271 21.61 4.27 -18.61
C HIS A 271 21.33 5.77 -18.49
N LEU A 272 20.11 6.14 -18.05
CA LEU A 272 19.65 7.52 -17.93
C LEU A 272 19.49 7.95 -16.46
N PRO A 273 20.02 9.12 -16.04
CA PRO A 273 20.97 9.97 -16.79
C PRO A 273 22.26 9.20 -17.12
N ALA A 274 22.95 9.62 -18.19
CA ALA A 274 24.12 8.87 -18.67
C ALA A 274 25.14 8.60 -17.56
N TRP A 275 25.63 7.36 -17.51
CA TRP A 275 26.68 6.90 -16.62
C TRP A 275 27.44 5.73 -17.24
N SER A 276 28.67 5.52 -16.77
CA SER A 276 29.56 4.46 -17.27
C SER A 276 30.24 3.75 -16.09
N GLY A 277 30.74 2.55 -16.34
CA GLY A 277 31.36 1.69 -15.33
C GLY A 277 30.36 0.69 -14.71
N ASP A 278 30.86 -0.16 -13.79
CA ASP A 278 30.07 -1.26 -13.22
C ASP A 278 29.19 -0.83 -12.04
N THR A 279 29.55 0.28 -11.39
CA THR A 279 28.87 0.77 -10.20
C THR A 279 28.07 2.03 -10.51
N PRO A 280 26.73 2.02 -10.30
CA PRO A 280 25.91 3.18 -10.55
C PRO A 280 26.29 4.39 -9.67
N PRO A 281 26.22 5.64 -10.21
CA PRO A 281 26.70 6.85 -9.53
C PRO A 281 26.03 7.13 -8.17
N ASN A 282 24.80 6.69 -7.95
CA ASN A 282 24.14 6.83 -6.65
C ASN A 282 24.81 5.98 -5.53
N GLN A 283 25.43 4.85 -5.88
CA GLN A 283 26.18 4.03 -4.94
C GLN A 283 27.57 4.63 -4.66
N LEU A 284 28.07 5.48 -5.55
CA LEU A 284 29.30 6.25 -5.40
C LEU A 284 29.09 7.62 -4.72
N GLY A 285 27.86 7.92 -4.27
CA GLY A 285 27.54 9.16 -3.58
C GLY A 285 27.46 10.40 -4.51
N ASN A 286 27.32 10.24 -5.83
CA ASN A 286 27.21 11.35 -6.77
C ASN A 286 25.85 12.05 -6.63
N THR A 287 25.82 13.13 -5.87
CA THR A 287 24.59 13.89 -5.55
C THR A 287 24.01 14.58 -6.77
N VAL A 288 24.84 15.10 -7.69
CA VAL A 288 24.38 15.79 -8.90
C VAL A 288 23.64 14.80 -9.81
N TRP A 289 24.23 13.64 -10.04
CA TRP A 289 23.59 12.58 -10.81
C TRP A 289 22.27 12.13 -10.14
N MET A 290 22.26 11.98 -8.81
CA MET A 290 21.05 11.61 -8.07
C MET A 290 19.92 12.63 -8.24
N GLN A 291 20.21 13.92 -8.24
CA GLN A 291 19.21 14.97 -8.48
C GLN A 291 18.63 14.89 -9.89
N GLN A 292 19.50 14.72 -10.90
CA GLN A 292 19.08 14.55 -12.30
C GLN A 292 18.23 13.26 -12.46
N ALA A 293 18.68 12.18 -11.86
CA ALA A 293 17.96 10.89 -11.87
C ALA A 293 16.58 11.02 -11.21
N HIS A 294 16.49 11.66 -10.06
CA HIS A 294 15.21 11.89 -9.39
C HIS A 294 14.25 12.71 -10.27
N ALA A 295 14.72 13.81 -10.85
CA ALA A 295 13.90 14.64 -11.74
C ALA A 295 13.37 13.83 -12.93
N LEU A 296 14.24 13.05 -13.58
CA LEU A 296 13.87 12.22 -14.73
C LEU A 296 12.89 11.11 -14.33
N TYR A 297 13.19 10.35 -13.27
CA TYR A 297 12.38 9.19 -12.88
C TYR A 297 11.00 9.61 -12.38
N TRP A 298 10.89 10.69 -11.60
CA TRP A 298 9.61 11.24 -11.18
C TRP A 298 8.78 11.72 -12.37
N THR A 299 9.39 12.44 -13.30
CA THR A 299 8.71 12.94 -14.51
C THR A 299 8.19 11.78 -15.36
N ALA A 300 9.03 10.78 -15.62
CA ALA A 300 8.65 9.59 -16.38
C ALA A 300 7.54 8.79 -15.67
N ALA A 301 7.67 8.58 -14.36
CA ALA A 301 6.67 7.88 -13.56
C ALA A 301 5.31 8.59 -13.57
N ILE A 302 5.29 9.92 -13.47
CA ILE A 302 4.06 10.72 -13.58
C ILE A 302 3.47 10.60 -14.99
N ALA A 303 4.26 10.75 -16.03
CA ALA A 303 3.80 10.66 -17.42
C ALA A 303 3.17 9.29 -17.73
N VAL A 304 3.87 8.21 -17.38
CA VAL A 304 3.36 6.83 -17.58
C VAL A 304 2.14 6.55 -16.71
N THR A 305 2.11 7.07 -15.47
CA THR A 305 0.93 6.97 -14.60
C THR A 305 -0.30 7.60 -15.25
N LEU A 306 -0.15 8.81 -15.80
CA LEU A 306 -1.26 9.50 -16.47
C LEU A 306 -1.72 8.71 -17.72
N ALA A 307 -0.77 8.24 -18.53
CA ALA A 307 -1.08 7.43 -19.71
C ALA A 307 -1.81 6.13 -19.33
N ALA A 308 -1.31 5.39 -18.34
CA ALA A 308 -1.92 4.15 -17.86
C ALA A 308 -3.31 4.39 -17.25
N TYR A 309 -3.46 5.42 -16.41
CA TYR A 309 -4.73 5.72 -15.78
C TYR A 309 -5.81 6.13 -16.79
N TYR A 310 -5.50 7.07 -17.70
CA TYR A 310 -6.48 7.55 -18.67
C TYR A 310 -6.66 6.60 -19.86
N GLY A 311 -5.62 5.89 -20.27
CA GLY A 311 -5.65 4.95 -21.40
C GLY A 311 -6.18 3.56 -21.07
N VAL A 312 -5.94 3.07 -19.85
CA VAL A 312 -6.28 1.69 -19.47
C VAL A 312 -7.32 1.66 -18.35
N GLU A 313 -6.99 2.21 -17.17
CA GLU A 313 -7.80 2.01 -15.97
C GLU A 313 -9.18 2.65 -16.07
N LYS A 314 -9.24 3.92 -16.39
CA LYS A 314 -10.47 4.69 -16.46
C LYS A 314 -11.44 4.20 -17.54
N PRO A 315 -11.02 3.87 -18.78
CA PRO A 315 -11.89 3.27 -19.80
C PRO A 315 -12.43 1.90 -19.39
N ILE A 316 -11.59 1.02 -18.84
CA ILE A 316 -12.03 -0.31 -18.40
C ILE A 316 -13.02 -0.19 -17.24
N ALA A 317 -12.71 0.65 -16.25
CA ALA A 317 -13.62 0.89 -15.12
C ALA A 317 -14.99 1.42 -15.60
N LYS A 318 -15.02 2.36 -16.56
CA LYS A 318 -16.27 2.86 -17.15
C LYS A 318 -17.07 1.75 -17.83
N ARG A 319 -16.43 0.92 -18.67
CA ARG A 319 -17.11 -0.18 -19.38
C ARG A 319 -17.69 -1.23 -18.44
N LEU A 320 -16.98 -1.53 -17.34
CA LEU A 320 -17.39 -2.57 -16.38
C LEU A 320 -18.42 -2.07 -15.35
N HIS A 321 -18.47 -0.76 -15.08
CA HIS A 321 -19.51 -0.14 -14.23
C HIS A 321 -20.73 0.29 -15.02
N GLY A 322 -20.58 0.64 -16.30
CA GLY A 322 -21.67 1.10 -17.18
C GLY A 322 -22.62 0.01 -17.67
N LYS A 323 -22.34 -1.27 -17.41
CA LYS A 323 -23.25 -2.40 -17.71
C LYS A 323 -24.27 -2.67 -16.58
N LYS A 324 -24.69 -1.63 -15.87
CA LYS A 324 -25.87 -1.66 -15.01
C LYS A 324 -26.99 -0.94 -15.76
N GLY A 325 -27.61 -1.63 -16.71
CA GLY A 325 -28.96 -1.44 -17.14
C GLY A 325 -29.83 -2.42 -16.41
#